data_b2bdf40b03accc583e54f9167141fd16
#
_entry.id   b2bdf40b03accc583e54f9167141fd16
#
_cell.length_a   1.000
_cell.length_b   1.000
_cell.length_c   1.000
_cell.angle_alpha   90.00
_cell.angle_beta   90.00
_cell.angle_gamma   90.00
#
_symmetry.space_group_name_H-M   'P 1'
#
loop_
_entity.id
_entity.type
_entity.pdbx_description
1 polymer ?
#
loop_
_entity_poly.entity_id
_entity_poly.type
_entity_poly.pdbx_seq_one_letter_code
_entity_poly.pdbx_strand_id
1 'polypeptide(L)'
;LVDGKLTRHIGVSNFSIEAIEKLNDGARIRPEMNQIEIHPYMQQDRLVDYCRDTGLLVTAYSPLGSRGNRVLKDPVVVAVAQKHDCTPAQAVLAWLMARDIVVIPKSVHEQRLRENFEATDVALDEDDMRRMASIERHERMSDGSFALFEDGPYTVYDLWGAE
;
A
#
# COMPACT_ATOMS: atom_id res chain seq x y z
N LEU A 1 4.60 19.59 16.20
CA LEU A 1 5.18 19.76 14.86
C LEU A 1 4.35 20.73 14.02
N VAL A 2 3.03 20.50 13.87
CA VAL A 2 2.14 21.37 13.10
C VAL A 2 2.08 22.77 13.71
N ASP A 3 1.82 22.88 15.02
CA ASP A 3 1.78 24.18 15.74
C ASP A 3 3.10 24.95 15.63
N GLY A 4 4.22 24.24 15.65
CA GLY A 4 5.55 24.80 15.46
C GLY A 4 5.89 25.12 14.01
N LYS A 5 4.95 24.93 13.07
CA LYS A 5 5.11 25.15 11.61
C LYS A 5 6.29 24.38 10.99
N LEU A 6 6.69 23.26 11.60
CA LEU A 6 7.74 22.37 11.07
C LEU A 6 7.21 21.41 10.00
N THR A 7 5.90 21.14 10.02
CA THR A 7 5.19 20.43 8.97
C THR A 7 3.80 21.00 8.81
N ARG A 8 3.18 20.80 7.65
CA ARG A 8 1.77 21.18 7.40
C ARG A 8 0.82 20.03 7.74
N HIS A 9 1.22 18.81 7.49
CA HIS A 9 0.42 17.61 7.58
C HIS A 9 1.16 16.54 8.37
N ILE A 10 0.43 15.67 9.04
CA ILE A 10 0.95 14.53 9.79
C ILE A 10 0.24 13.26 9.36
N GLY A 11 0.90 12.13 9.51
CA GLY A 11 0.35 10.82 9.19
C GLY A 11 0.81 9.75 10.17
N VAL A 12 0.26 8.58 10.00
CA VAL A 12 0.62 7.36 10.73
C VAL A 12 1.08 6.28 9.76
N SER A 13 1.63 5.20 10.29
CA SER A 13 2.03 4.04 9.47
C SER A 13 1.65 2.76 10.19
N ASN A 14 1.11 1.80 9.44
CA ASN A 14 0.66 0.49 9.93
C ASN A 14 -0.42 0.58 11.04
N PHE A 15 -1.30 1.56 10.96
CA PHE A 15 -2.41 1.67 11.88
C PHE A 15 -3.61 0.87 11.37
N SER A 16 -4.13 -0.03 12.21
CA SER A 16 -5.42 -0.68 11.99
C SER A 16 -6.57 0.33 12.15
N ILE A 17 -7.78 -0.06 11.77
CA ILE A 17 -8.99 0.76 11.98
C ILE A 17 -9.13 1.13 13.45
N GLU A 18 -9.01 0.15 14.36
CA GLU A 18 -9.10 0.38 15.81
C GLU A 18 -8.03 1.35 16.31
N ALA A 19 -6.80 1.25 15.82
CA ALA A 19 -5.72 2.15 16.18
C ALA A 19 -5.97 3.59 15.70
N ILE A 20 -6.53 3.76 14.50
CA ILE A 20 -6.93 5.07 13.97
C ILE A 20 -8.05 5.67 14.80
N GLU A 21 -9.09 4.89 15.12
CA GLU A 21 -10.23 5.35 15.94
C GLU A 21 -9.77 5.77 17.33
N LYS A 22 -8.98 4.93 17.99
CA LYS A 22 -8.41 5.23 19.31
C LYS A 22 -7.54 6.49 19.32
N LEU A 23 -6.73 6.68 18.27
CA LEU A 23 -5.93 7.88 18.12
C LEU A 23 -6.82 9.12 17.94
N ASN A 24 -7.83 9.02 17.09
CA ASN A 24 -8.72 10.13 16.74
C ASN A 24 -9.63 10.57 17.90
N ASP A 25 -9.94 9.69 18.86
CA ASP A 25 -10.73 10.01 20.04
C ASP A 25 -10.04 11.06 20.94
N GLY A 26 -8.70 11.05 21.00
CA GLY A 26 -7.93 12.00 21.80
C GLY A 26 -7.13 13.04 20.99
N ALA A 27 -7.07 12.92 19.68
CA ALA A 27 -6.21 13.75 18.86
C ALA A 27 -6.82 15.13 18.59
N ARG A 28 -6.13 16.20 18.99
CA ARG A 28 -6.47 17.58 18.61
C ARG A 28 -6.22 17.85 17.12
N ILE A 29 -5.18 17.25 16.54
CA ILE A 29 -4.87 17.28 15.11
C ILE A 29 -4.85 15.84 14.66
N ARG A 30 -5.77 15.47 13.79
CA ARG A 30 -5.88 14.11 13.26
C ARG A 30 -4.83 13.86 12.18
N PRO A 31 -4.35 12.61 12.03
CA PRO A 31 -3.52 12.24 10.90
C PRO A 31 -4.32 12.37 9.59
N GLU A 32 -3.64 12.72 8.51
CA GLU A 32 -4.23 12.87 7.19
C GLU A 32 -3.84 11.73 6.25
N MET A 33 -2.92 10.84 6.69
CA MET A 33 -2.42 9.73 5.89
C MET A 33 -2.13 8.51 6.78
N ASN A 34 -2.44 7.32 6.26
CA ASN A 34 -1.94 6.05 6.78
C ASN A 34 -1.06 5.39 5.72
N GLN A 35 0.22 5.15 6.03
CA GLN A 35 1.14 4.45 5.14
C GLN A 35 1.19 2.97 5.55
N ILE A 36 0.76 2.08 4.65
CA ILE A 36 0.61 0.65 4.93
C ILE A 36 1.17 -0.20 3.79
N GLU A 37 1.41 -1.49 4.05
CA GLU A 37 1.78 -2.44 3.00
C GLU A 37 0.58 -2.73 2.12
N ILE A 38 0.66 -2.38 0.83
CA ILE A 38 -0.36 -2.77 -0.15
C ILE A 38 0.31 -3.17 -1.46
N HIS A 39 -0.10 -4.32 -1.96
CA HIS A 39 0.26 -4.87 -3.27
C HIS A 39 -0.79 -5.93 -3.65
N PRO A 40 -0.80 -6.50 -4.88
CA PRO A 40 -1.83 -7.44 -5.31
C PRO A 40 -2.07 -8.67 -4.43
N TYR A 41 -1.09 -9.09 -3.61
CA TYR A 41 -1.24 -10.22 -2.66
C TYR A 41 -1.61 -9.77 -1.23
N MET A 42 -1.70 -8.46 -0.97
CA MET A 42 -2.10 -7.86 0.31
C MET A 42 -2.83 -6.56 0.02
N GLN A 43 -4.13 -6.65 -0.24
CA GLN A 43 -4.93 -5.54 -0.77
C GLN A 43 -5.55 -4.65 0.30
N GLN A 44 -5.76 -5.19 1.50
CA GLN A 44 -6.29 -4.49 2.68
C GLN A 44 -7.58 -3.69 2.39
N ASP A 45 -8.49 -4.24 1.59
CA ASP A 45 -9.68 -3.54 1.08
C ASP A 45 -10.49 -2.89 2.19
N ARG A 46 -10.74 -3.60 3.29
CA ARG A 46 -11.50 -3.08 4.43
C ARG A 46 -10.85 -1.83 5.04
N LEU A 47 -9.54 -1.83 5.20
CA LEU A 47 -8.80 -0.68 5.76
C LEU A 47 -8.74 0.47 4.75
N VAL A 48 -8.54 0.17 3.46
CA VAL A 48 -8.54 1.16 2.38
C VAL A 48 -9.90 1.85 2.29
N ASP A 49 -11.00 1.08 2.32
CA ASP A 49 -12.36 1.61 2.28
C ASP A 49 -12.63 2.50 3.51
N TYR A 50 -12.27 2.05 4.70
CA TYR A 50 -12.39 2.87 5.92
C TYR A 50 -11.61 4.19 5.81
N CYS A 51 -10.37 4.15 5.32
CA CYS A 51 -9.56 5.34 5.13
C CYS A 51 -10.23 6.32 4.14
N ARG A 52 -10.69 5.82 3.01
CA ARG A 52 -11.40 6.62 2.01
C ARG A 52 -12.67 7.27 2.59
N ASP A 53 -13.50 6.49 3.29
CA ASP A 53 -14.76 6.96 3.86
C ASP A 53 -14.57 8.02 4.97
N THR A 54 -13.42 7.98 5.65
CA THR A 54 -13.03 8.94 6.69
C THR A 54 -12.16 10.09 6.19
N GLY A 55 -11.83 10.12 4.90
CA GLY A 55 -10.98 11.15 4.28
C GLY A 55 -9.50 11.03 4.61
N LEU A 56 -9.05 9.85 5.06
CA LEU A 56 -7.66 9.55 5.34
C LEU A 56 -6.97 9.02 4.08
N LEU A 57 -5.92 9.68 3.62
CA LEU A 57 -5.14 9.23 2.46
C LEU A 57 -4.41 7.92 2.77
N VAL A 58 -4.32 7.05 1.77
CA VAL A 58 -3.56 5.79 1.87
C VAL A 58 -2.31 5.86 1.02
N THR A 59 -1.18 5.47 1.61
CA THR A 59 0.09 5.32 0.88
C THR A 59 0.55 3.88 0.97
N ALA A 60 0.80 3.27 -0.20
CA ALA A 60 1.31 1.91 -0.31
C ALA A 60 2.84 1.90 -0.22
N TYR A 61 3.41 1.35 0.86
CA TYR A 61 4.80 0.93 0.83
C TYR A 61 4.90 -0.49 0.28
N SER A 62 6.08 -0.85 -0.24
CA SER A 62 6.33 -2.13 -0.93
C SER A 62 5.29 -2.46 -2.03
N PRO A 63 4.86 -1.50 -2.85
CA PRO A 63 3.75 -1.69 -3.78
C PRO A 63 4.00 -2.81 -4.81
N LEU A 64 5.26 -3.16 -5.04
CA LEU A 64 5.67 -4.20 -5.98
C LEU A 64 5.97 -5.57 -5.31
N GLY A 65 5.64 -5.72 -4.01
CA GLY A 65 5.83 -6.98 -3.28
C GLY A 65 7.29 -7.33 -3.02
N SER A 66 8.01 -6.52 -2.31
CA SER A 66 9.44 -6.43 -1.93
C SER A 66 10.36 -7.64 -2.13
N ARG A 67 9.94 -8.88 -1.87
CA ARG A 67 10.82 -10.06 -1.90
C ARG A 67 10.52 -10.98 -3.09
N GLY A 68 11.56 -11.29 -3.88
CA GLY A 68 11.53 -12.35 -4.89
C GLY A 68 10.74 -12.04 -6.16
N ASN A 69 10.18 -10.83 -6.31
CA ASN A 69 9.40 -10.40 -7.48
C ASN A 69 8.21 -11.34 -7.81
N ARG A 70 7.62 -12.00 -6.79
CA ARG A 70 6.53 -12.97 -7.02
C ARG A 70 5.28 -12.30 -7.57
N VAL A 71 4.94 -11.12 -7.06
CA VAL A 71 3.83 -10.29 -7.57
C VAL A 71 4.03 -9.97 -9.04
N LEU A 72 5.22 -9.51 -9.43
CA LEU A 72 5.52 -9.12 -10.82
C LEU A 72 5.60 -10.31 -11.79
N LYS A 73 5.68 -11.53 -11.27
CA LYS A 73 5.68 -12.77 -12.06
C LYS A 73 4.33 -13.48 -12.06
N ASP A 74 3.35 -12.95 -11.35
CA ASP A 74 2.01 -13.53 -11.33
C ASP A 74 1.41 -13.53 -12.74
N PRO A 75 0.84 -14.66 -13.21
CA PRO A 75 0.28 -14.76 -14.55
C PRO A 75 -0.79 -13.70 -14.86
N VAL A 76 -1.57 -13.28 -13.87
CA VAL A 76 -2.58 -12.23 -14.03
C VAL A 76 -1.91 -10.87 -14.25
N VAL A 77 -0.92 -10.53 -13.42
CA VAL A 77 -0.17 -9.27 -13.56
C VAL A 77 0.53 -9.20 -14.92
N VAL A 78 1.18 -10.30 -15.32
CA VAL A 78 1.86 -10.40 -16.62
C VAL A 78 0.88 -10.24 -17.78
N ALA A 79 -0.29 -10.88 -17.70
CA ALA A 79 -1.29 -10.79 -18.76
C ALA A 79 -1.90 -9.38 -18.88
N VAL A 80 -2.15 -8.71 -17.77
CA VAL A 80 -2.60 -7.30 -17.76
C VAL A 80 -1.51 -6.40 -18.36
N ALA A 81 -0.26 -6.55 -17.94
CA ALA A 81 0.87 -5.79 -18.48
C ALA A 81 1.02 -5.96 -20.00
N GLN A 82 0.92 -7.20 -20.51
CA GLN A 82 0.97 -7.49 -21.95
C GLN A 82 -0.17 -6.84 -22.72
N LYS A 83 -1.39 -6.84 -22.17
CA LYS A 83 -2.57 -6.20 -22.80
C LYS A 83 -2.36 -4.70 -23.02
N HIS A 84 -1.65 -4.04 -22.10
CA HIS A 84 -1.42 -2.60 -22.11
C HIS A 84 -0.02 -2.20 -22.62
N ASP A 85 0.74 -3.14 -23.20
CA ASP A 85 2.12 -2.91 -23.68
C ASP A 85 3.01 -2.19 -22.64
N CYS A 86 2.88 -2.59 -21.37
CA CYS A 86 3.62 -2.02 -20.27
C CYS A 86 4.34 -3.09 -19.44
N THR A 87 5.20 -2.68 -18.51
CA THR A 87 5.85 -3.62 -17.61
C THR A 87 4.90 -4.10 -16.50
N PRO A 88 5.12 -5.30 -15.93
CA PRO A 88 4.36 -5.76 -14.74
C PRO A 88 4.40 -4.77 -13.57
N ALA A 89 5.51 -4.05 -13.38
CA ALA A 89 5.62 -3.02 -12.36
C ALA A 89 4.67 -1.84 -12.64
N GLN A 90 4.62 -1.36 -13.89
CA GLN A 90 3.71 -0.30 -14.30
C GLN A 90 2.24 -0.72 -14.13
N ALA A 91 1.87 -1.95 -14.51
CA ALA A 91 0.53 -2.46 -14.33
C ALA A 91 0.10 -2.50 -12.84
N VAL A 92 0.98 -2.94 -11.95
CA VAL A 92 0.71 -2.95 -10.50
C VAL A 92 0.56 -1.53 -9.94
N LEU A 93 1.46 -0.61 -10.31
CA LEU A 93 1.38 0.77 -9.85
C LEU A 93 0.13 1.47 -10.37
N ALA A 94 -0.21 1.30 -11.65
CA ALA A 94 -1.43 1.83 -12.26
C ALA A 94 -2.68 1.31 -11.55
N TRP A 95 -2.73 0.01 -11.22
CA TRP A 95 -3.84 -0.61 -10.48
C TRP A 95 -4.00 0.00 -9.08
N LEU A 96 -2.91 0.24 -8.35
CA LEU A 96 -2.97 0.89 -7.04
C LEU A 96 -3.45 2.34 -7.14
N MET A 97 -2.92 3.10 -8.11
CA MET A 97 -3.32 4.50 -8.34
C MET A 97 -4.79 4.61 -8.77
N ALA A 98 -5.30 3.66 -9.56
CA ALA A 98 -6.72 3.59 -9.93
C ALA A 98 -7.66 3.30 -8.73
N ARG A 99 -7.10 2.87 -7.58
CA ARG A 99 -7.78 2.71 -6.29
C ARG A 99 -7.60 3.91 -5.37
N ASP A 100 -7.14 5.06 -5.88
CA ASP A 100 -6.80 6.27 -5.11
C ASP A 100 -5.70 6.06 -4.05
N ILE A 101 -4.79 5.13 -4.29
CA ILE A 101 -3.68 4.82 -3.38
C ILE A 101 -2.40 5.48 -3.89
N VAL A 102 -1.75 6.27 -3.04
CA VAL A 102 -0.42 6.83 -3.32
C VAL A 102 0.62 5.71 -3.28
N VAL A 103 1.50 5.65 -4.28
CA VAL A 103 2.52 4.60 -4.39
C VAL A 103 3.92 5.16 -4.20
N ILE A 104 4.77 4.46 -3.45
CA ILE A 104 6.16 4.85 -3.18
C ILE A 104 7.16 3.74 -3.56
N PRO A 105 7.23 3.36 -4.86
CA PRO A 105 8.15 2.32 -5.32
C PRO A 105 9.60 2.77 -5.20
N LYS A 106 10.43 1.98 -4.51
CA LYS A 106 11.87 2.26 -4.39
C LYS A 106 12.64 1.66 -5.57
N SER A 107 13.49 2.46 -6.21
CA SER A 107 14.49 1.97 -7.15
C SER A 107 15.80 2.76 -7.04
N VAL A 108 16.91 2.15 -7.47
CA VAL A 108 18.23 2.79 -7.69
C VAL A 108 18.67 2.67 -9.15
N HIS A 109 17.83 2.09 -10.01
CA HIS A 109 18.10 1.93 -11.43
C HIS A 109 17.31 2.99 -12.20
N GLU A 110 18.00 3.79 -13.00
CA GLU A 110 17.41 4.91 -13.76
C GLU A 110 16.22 4.46 -14.61
N GLN A 111 16.37 3.40 -15.38
CA GLN A 111 15.30 2.86 -16.22
C GLN A 111 14.04 2.53 -15.40
N ARG A 112 14.19 1.83 -14.25
CA ARG A 112 13.04 1.50 -13.39
C ARG A 112 12.42 2.72 -12.73
N LEU A 113 13.20 3.78 -12.47
CA LEU A 113 12.64 5.04 -11.97
C LEU A 113 11.75 5.69 -13.03
N ARG A 114 12.16 5.68 -14.31
CA ARG A 114 11.34 6.15 -15.43
C ARG A 114 10.08 5.31 -15.60
N GLU A 115 10.22 3.98 -15.66
CA GLU A 115 9.09 3.05 -15.74
C GLU A 115 8.06 3.26 -14.60
N ASN A 116 8.54 3.43 -13.37
CA ASN A 116 7.66 3.70 -12.23
C ASN A 116 6.91 5.03 -12.38
N PHE A 117 7.55 6.07 -12.91
CA PHE A 117 6.90 7.35 -13.16
C PHE A 117 5.89 7.27 -14.31
N GLU A 118 6.25 6.62 -15.40
CA GLU A 118 5.41 6.40 -16.59
C GLU A 118 4.19 5.49 -16.29
N ALA A 119 4.15 4.80 -15.14
CA ALA A 119 2.96 4.06 -14.71
C ALA A 119 1.70 4.95 -14.60
N THR A 120 1.85 6.26 -14.48
CA THR A 120 0.74 7.23 -14.47
C THR A 120 0.01 7.30 -15.83
N ASP A 121 0.64 6.86 -16.89
CA ASP A 121 0.08 6.90 -18.25
C ASP A 121 -0.67 5.61 -18.61
N VAL A 122 -0.61 4.58 -17.76
CA VAL A 122 -1.27 3.29 -17.97
C VAL A 122 -2.71 3.36 -17.45
N ALA A 123 -3.66 3.26 -18.36
CA ALA A 123 -5.09 3.22 -18.02
C ALA A 123 -5.60 1.79 -18.05
N LEU A 124 -6.03 1.26 -16.91
CA LEU A 124 -6.61 -0.07 -16.77
C LEU A 124 -8.13 0.01 -16.90
N ASP A 125 -8.76 -0.99 -17.54
CA ASP A 125 -10.20 -1.09 -17.59
C ASP A 125 -10.78 -1.88 -16.39
N GLU A 126 -12.10 -1.94 -16.28
CA GLU A 126 -12.79 -2.63 -15.18
C GLU A 126 -12.47 -4.13 -15.12
N ASP A 127 -12.19 -4.78 -16.26
CA ASP A 127 -11.82 -6.19 -16.27
C ASP A 127 -10.45 -6.41 -15.69
N ASP A 128 -9.49 -5.56 -16.04
CA ASP A 128 -8.15 -5.56 -15.47
C ASP A 128 -8.19 -5.32 -13.96
N MET A 129 -8.99 -4.36 -13.51
CA MET A 129 -9.17 -4.08 -12.08
C MET A 129 -9.71 -5.29 -11.33
N ARG A 130 -10.73 -5.98 -11.86
CA ARG A 130 -11.28 -7.21 -11.26
C ARG A 130 -10.27 -8.34 -11.24
N ARG A 131 -9.54 -8.54 -12.34
CA ARG A 131 -8.51 -9.59 -12.44
C ARG A 131 -7.38 -9.36 -11.44
N MET A 132 -6.90 -8.13 -11.32
CA MET A 132 -5.88 -7.78 -10.34
C MET A 132 -6.38 -7.96 -8.90
N ALA A 133 -7.65 -7.61 -8.62
CA ALA A 133 -8.26 -7.85 -7.32
C ALA A 133 -8.39 -9.35 -6.99
N SER A 134 -8.60 -10.22 -7.99
CA SER A 134 -8.81 -11.66 -7.78
C SER A 134 -7.60 -12.43 -7.27
N ILE A 135 -6.40 -11.83 -7.26
CA ILE A 135 -5.17 -12.49 -6.82
C ILE A 135 -4.76 -12.15 -5.37
N GLU A 136 -5.69 -11.62 -4.58
CA GLU A 136 -5.52 -11.43 -3.12
C GLU A 136 -5.15 -12.75 -2.43
N ARG A 137 -4.22 -12.69 -1.48
CA ARG A 137 -3.73 -13.86 -0.72
C ARG A 137 -3.65 -13.60 0.78
N HIS A 138 -3.91 -12.38 1.23
CA HIS A 138 -3.62 -11.91 2.60
C HIS A 138 -2.16 -12.20 2.98
N GLU A 139 -1.26 -12.09 2.03
CA GLU A 139 0.16 -12.43 2.18
C GLU A 139 0.99 -11.19 2.43
N ARG A 140 1.30 -10.93 3.70
CA ARG A 140 2.16 -9.84 4.12
C ARG A 140 3.63 -10.15 3.83
N MET A 141 4.34 -9.22 3.18
CA MET A 141 5.77 -9.34 2.90
C MET A 141 6.62 -8.77 4.05
N SER A 142 6.09 -7.79 4.78
CA SER A 142 6.68 -7.22 5.99
C SER A 142 6.10 -7.94 7.21
N ASP A 143 6.73 -9.04 7.61
CA ASP A 143 6.24 -9.95 8.65
C ASP A 143 6.32 -9.40 10.09
N GLY A 144 6.88 -8.21 10.28
CA GLY A 144 7.05 -7.59 11.61
C GLY A 144 8.22 -8.14 12.40
N SER A 145 9.04 -9.05 11.84
CA SER A 145 10.19 -9.64 12.54
C SER A 145 11.16 -8.63 13.13
N PHE A 146 11.17 -7.40 12.61
CA PHE A 146 11.96 -6.29 13.15
C PHE A 146 11.52 -5.83 14.55
N ALA A 147 10.27 -6.10 14.95
CA ALA A 147 9.69 -5.69 16.23
C ALA A 147 9.22 -6.89 17.08
N LEU A 148 9.15 -8.09 16.49
CA LEU A 148 8.75 -9.31 17.16
C LEU A 148 9.98 -10.12 17.57
N PHE A 149 10.29 -10.16 18.85
CA PHE A 149 11.38 -10.97 19.40
C PHE A 149 10.93 -11.63 20.72
N GLU A 150 11.61 -12.68 21.12
CA GLU A 150 11.33 -13.41 22.37
C GLU A 150 11.36 -12.42 23.55
N ASP A 151 10.33 -12.45 24.39
CA ASP A 151 10.10 -11.50 25.48
C ASP A 151 9.91 -10.02 25.06
N GLY A 152 9.66 -9.75 23.78
CA GLY A 152 9.34 -8.41 23.27
C GLY A 152 7.98 -7.90 23.73
N PRO A 153 7.78 -6.55 23.77
CA PRO A 153 6.53 -5.96 24.23
C PRO A 153 5.38 -6.05 23.22
N TYR A 154 5.63 -6.50 22.00
CA TYR A 154 4.65 -6.51 20.92
C TYR A 154 4.34 -7.92 20.45
N THR A 155 3.06 -8.14 20.12
CA THR A 155 2.55 -9.31 19.42
C THR A 155 2.27 -8.97 17.94
N VAL A 156 1.99 -9.98 17.12
CA VAL A 156 1.53 -9.78 15.74
C VAL A 156 0.27 -8.90 15.71
N TYR A 157 -0.63 -9.11 16.67
CA TYR A 157 -1.86 -8.31 16.80
C TYR A 157 -1.58 -6.84 17.11
N ASP A 158 -0.59 -6.56 17.97
CA ASP A 158 -0.22 -5.17 18.29
C ASP A 158 0.34 -4.42 17.08
N LEU A 159 0.99 -5.14 16.15
CA LEU A 159 1.56 -4.53 14.95
C LEU A 159 0.53 -4.35 13.83
N TRP A 160 -0.37 -5.32 13.64
CA TRP A 160 -1.19 -5.39 12.43
C TRP A 160 -2.70 -5.33 12.70
N GLY A 161 -3.13 -5.46 13.96
CA GLY A 161 -4.53 -5.55 14.34
C GLY A 161 -5.15 -6.92 13.98
N ALA A 162 -6.49 -6.99 14.01
CA ALA A 162 -7.24 -8.10 13.45
C ALA A 162 -7.34 -7.91 11.93
N GLU A 163 -6.64 -8.74 11.18
CA GLU A 163 -6.75 -8.82 9.71
C GLU A 163 -7.96 -9.61 9.27
#